data_ebd16945afc153210cb118e0f09374a4
#
_entry.id   ebd16945afc153210cb118e0f09374a4
#
_cell.length_a   1.000
_cell.length_b   1.000
_cell.length_c   1.000
_cell.angle_alpha   90.00
_cell.angle_beta   90.00
_cell.angle_gamma   90.00
#
_symmetry.space_group_name_H-M   'P 1'
#
loop_
_entity.id
_entity.type
_entity.pdbx_description
1 polymer ?
#
loop_
_entity_poly.entity_id
_entity_poly.type
_entity_poly.pdbx_seq_one_letter_code
_entity_poly.pdbx_strand_id
1 'polypeptide(L)'
;TYLYMTDIRADKEAFAAYKEKTIEALKMAERQPFASLSDSINYLLFDNDIWRKKVKADDMEKVSYERALQMARERLSSADGFQFFFVGNIDEAKAKELIVKYLGSVPKGKATPKMDRTKQAGFRKGEKTMEVYKDMNTPTGIVMAYLQGKAVYDHKTILTAQILNGVLDQTLIASIRERESGTYSPSAAAEVDEFPTPEGSVTVQFFCAPERAAQLNQVVYDELNLIVKNGVSQE
;
A
#
# COMPACT_ATOMS: atom_id res chain seq x y z
N THR A 1 24.46 8.33 8.66
CA THR A 1 24.09 8.70 7.26
C THR A 1 25.33 8.74 6.37
N TYR A 2 26.40 9.49 6.72
CA TYR A 2 27.60 9.66 5.88
C TYR A 2 28.20 8.31 5.39
N LEU A 3 28.49 7.38 6.31
CA LEU A 3 29.04 6.07 5.95
C LEU A 3 28.13 5.23 5.05
N TYR A 4 26.81 5.34 5.22
CA TYR A 4 25.85 4.69 4.30
C TYR A 4 25.92 5.22 2.87
N MET A 5 26.35 6.46 2.69
CA MET A 5 26.46 7.09 1.37
C MET A 5 27.85 6.92 0.74
N THR A 6 28.90 6.79 1.57
CA THR A 6 30.28 6.81 1.09
C THR A 6 31.01 5.47 1.21
N ASP A 7 30.60 4.60 2.13
CA ASP A 7 31.30 3.35 2.44
C ASP A 7 30.30 2.23 2.78
N ILE A 8 29.55 1.79 1.77
CA ILE A 8 28.64 0.64 1.93
C ILE A 8 29.49 -0.63 2.04
N ARG A 9 29.48 -1.22 3.25
CA ARG A 9 30.16 -2.49 3.51
C ARG A 9 29.54 -3.61 2.66
N ALA A 10 30.37 -4.30 1.92
CA ALA A 10 30.00 -5.51 1.21
C ALA A 10 30.03 -6.70 2.18
N ASP A 11 28.90 -7.40 2.31
CA ASP A 11 28.76 -8.57 3.15
C ASP A 11 27.93 -9.63 2.43
N LYS A 12 28.61 -10.55 1.76
CA LYS A 12 27.97 -11.58 0.94
C LYS A 12 27.31 -12.66 1.79
N GLU A 13 27.84 -12.95 2.96
CA GLU A 13 27.29 -13.97 3.87
C GLU A 13 26.00 -13.46 4.50
N ALA A 14 25.98 -12.21 4.97
CA ALA A 14 24.78 -11.59 5.50
C ALA A 14 23.67 -11.49 4.43
N PHE A 15 24.04 -11.19 3.18
CA PHE A 15 23.07 -11.18 2.08
C PHE A 15 22.51 -12.58 1.79
N ALA A 16 23.35 -13.62 1.79
CA ALA A 16 22.92 -14.99 1.57
C ALA A 16 21.92 -15.44 2.66
N ALA A 17 22.23 -15.19 3.92
CA ALA A 17 21.35 -15.49 5.04
C ALA A 17 20.02 -14.72 4.97
N TYR A 18 20.07 -13.42 4.61
CA TYR A 18 18.88 -12.60 4.40
C TYR A 18 18.01 -13.15 3.25
N LYS A 19 18.65 -13.52 2.13
CA LYS A 19 17.97 -14.04 0.94
C LYS A 19 17.25 -15.35 1.27
N GLU A 20 17.93 -16.29 1.92
CA GLU A 20 17.36 -17.58 2.34
C GLU A 20 16.15 -17.38 3.25
N LYS A 21 16.32 -16.60 4.32
CA LYS A 21 15.20 -16.28 5.25
C LYS A 21 14.03 -15.61 4.55
N THR A 22 14.29 -14.73 3.59
CA THR A 22 13.24 -14.03 2.85
C THR A 22 12.50 -15.00 1.92
N ILE A 23 13.20 -15.90 1.23
CA ILE A 23 12.59 -16.93 0.39
C ILE A 23 11.69 -17.84 1.21
N GLU A 24 12.15 -18.30 2.38
CA GLU A 24 11.32 -19.12 3.28
C GLU A 24 10.07 -18.38 3.75
N ALA A 25 10.21 -17.12 4.17
CA ALA A 25 9.06 -16.31 4.59
C ALA A 25 8.06 -16.10 3.44
N LEU A 26 8.52 -15.85 2.22
CA LEU A 26 7.66 -15.74 1.04
C LEU A 26 6.97 -17.07 0.71
N LYS A 27 7.66 -18.20 0.76
CA LYS A 27 7.06 -19.54 0.55
C LYS A 27 6.01 -19.85 1.62
N MET A 28 6.24 -19.46 2.87
CA MET A 28 5.22 -19.59 3.92
C MET A 28 4.01 -18.69 3.67
N ALA A 29 4.24 -17.44 3.28
CA ALA A 29 3.18 -16.50 2.96
C ALA A 29 2.32 -16.99 1.78
N GLU A 30 2.94 -17.54 0.73
CA GLU A 30 2.24 -18.08 -0.45
C GLU A 30 1.31 -19.27 -0.12
N ARG A 31 1.60 -20.00 0.96
CA ARG A 31 0.74 -21.11 1.44
C ARG A 31 -0.50 -20.63 2.18
N GLN A 32 -0.55 -19.37 2.59
CA GLN A 32 -1.71 -18.83 3.29
C GLN A 32 -2.92 -18.76 2.32
N PRO A 33 -4.13 -19.10 2.80
CA PRO A 33 -5.34 -19.09 1.96
C PRO A 33 -5.57 -17.76 1.25
N PHE A 34 -5.17 -16.66 1.88
CA PHE A 34 -5.38 -15.30 1.37
C PHE A 34 -4.23 -14.77 0.48
N ALA A 35 -3.16 -15.53 0.29
CA ALA A 35 -2.04 -15.09 -0.56
C ALA A 35 -2.49 -14.83 -2.01
N SER A 36 -3.30 -15.73 -2.55
CA SER A 36 -3.84 -15.62 -3.90
C SER A 36 -4.86 -14.49 -4.07
N LEU A 37 -5.53 -14.09 -2.98
CA LEU A 37 -6.49 -12.97 -3.00
C LEU A 37 -5.81 -11.67 -3.43
N SER A 38 -4.63 -11.40 -2.89
CA SER A 38 -3.88 -10.20 -3.23
C SER A 38 -3.43 -10.13 -4.70
N ASP A 39 -3.07 -11.27 -5.29
CA ASP A 39 -2.74 -11.33 -6.72
C ASP A 39 -4.00 -11.11 -7.56
N SER A 40 -5.12 -11.67 -7.13
CA SER A 40 -6.43 -11.49 -7.79
C SER A 40 -6.89 -10.03 -7.74
N ILE A 41 -6.69 -9.35 -6.61
CA ILE A 41 -6.98 -7.93 -6.45
C ILE A 41 -6.10 -7.09 -7.39
N ASN A 42 -4.80 -7.36 -7.44
CA ASN A 42 -3.90 -6.65 -8.34
C ASN A 42 -4.30 -6.83 -9.82
N TYR A 43 -4.69 -8.05 -10.20
CA TYR A 43 -5.21 -8.30 -11.54
C TYR A 43 -6.53 -7.56 -11.80
N LEU A 44 -7.48 -7.62 -10.87
CA LEU A 44 -8.78 -6.99 -11.01
C LEU A 44 -8.66 -5.47 -11.16
N LEU A 45 -7.89 -4.84 -10.28
CA LEU A 45 -7.80 -3.39 -10.17
C LEU A 45 -6.80 -2.78 -11.16
N PHE A 46 -5.69 -3.45 -11.48
CA PHE A 46 -4.55 -2.86 -12.17
C PHE A 46 -4.02 -3.67 -13.35
N ASP A 47 -4.70 -4.74 -13.75
CA ASP A 47 -4.31 -5.59 -14.89
C ASP A 47 -2.89 -6.16 -14.77
N ASN A 48 -2.51 -6.60 -13.58
CA ASN A 48 -1.17 -7.10 -13.26
C ASN A 48 -0.03 -6.08 -13.46
N ASP A 49 -0.29 -4.82 -13.16
CA ASP A 49 0.75 -3.79 -13.22
C ASP A 49 2.00 -4.24 -12.44
N ILE A 50 3.14 -4.20 -13.11
CA ILE A 50 4.42 -4.63 -12.56
C ILE A 50 4.83 -3.85 -11.30
N TRP A 51 4.43 -2.58 -11.18
CA TRP A 51 4.73 -1.71 -10.04
C TRP A 51 3.95 -2.09 -8.77
N ARG A 52 2.86 -2.82 -8.94
CA ARG A 52 1.98 -3.28 -7.87
C ARG A 52 2.08 -4.78 -7.60
N LYS A 53 2.87 -5.47 -8.43
CA LYS A 53 3.09 -6.91 -8.28
C LYS A 53 3.86 -7.20 -7.00
N LYS A 54 3.37 -8.14 -6.20
CA LYS A 54 4.09 -8.64 -5.04
C LYS A 54 5.30 -9.46 -5.46
N VAL A 55 6.40 -9.28 -4.75
CA VAL A 55 7.59 -10.13 -4.89
C VAL A 55 7.24 -11.54 -4.41
N LYS A 56 7.56 -12.55 -5.22
CA LYS A 56 7.40 -13.98 -4.91
C LYS A 56 8.76 -14.61 -4.57
N ALA A 57 8.71 -15.82 -4.00
CA ALA A 57 9.92 -16.56 -3.68
C ALA A 57 10.84 -16.73 -4.90
N ASP A 58 10.28 -17.08 -6.06
CA ASP A 58 11.02 -17.24 -7.32
C ASP A 58 11.65 -15.94 -7.82
N ASP A 59 11.05 -14.80 -7.54
CA ASP A 59 11.61 -13.49 -7.88
C ASP A 59 12.83 -13.22 -6.99
N MET A 60 12.74 -13.54 -5.69
CA MET A 60 13.85 -13.38 -4.76
C MET A 60 15.01 -14.33 -5.08
N GLU A 61 14.75 -15.55 -5.57
CA GLU A 61 15.77 -16.48 -6.02
C GLU A 61 16.65 -15.90 -7.12
N LYS A 62 16.10 -15.06 -8.00
CA LYS A 62 16.81 -14.41 -9.12
C LYS A 62 17.61 -13.16 -8.71
N VAL A 63 17.47 -12.68 -7.48
CA VAL A 63 18.18 -11.48 -7.03
C VAL A 63 19.68 -11.79 -6.90
N SER A 64 20.53 -11.00 -7.62
CA SER A 64 21.99 -11.06 -7.55
C SER A 64 22.51 -10.11 -6.46
N TYR A 65 23.41 -10.60 -5.62
CA TYR A 65 24.10 -9.80 -4.62
C TYR A 65 24.90 -8.66 -5.25
N GLU A 66 25.65 -8.97 -6.28
CA GLU A 66 26.53 -8.03 -6.97
C GLU A 66 25.73 -6.89 -7.57
N ARG A 67 24.60 -7.23 -8.22
CA ARG A 67 23.70 -6.20 -8.79
C ARG A 67 23.02 -5.37 -7.71
N ALA A 68 22.54 -5.99 -6.64
CA ALA A 68 21.92 -5.28 -5.51
C ALA A 68 22.92 -4.30 -4.86
N LEU A 69 24.14 -4.74 -4.60
CA LEU A 69 25.21 -3.89 -4.04
C LEU A 69 25.60 -2.76 -4.99
N GLN A 70 25.70 -3.05 -6.29
CA GLN A 70 25.97 -2.05 -7.31
C GLN A 70 24.87 -0.98 -7.32
N MET A 71 23.61 -1.38 -7.35
CA MET A 71 22.47 -0.44 -7.32
C MET A 71 22.46 0.41 -6.05
N ALA A 72 22.72 -0.18 -4.88
CA ALA A 72 22.82 0.55 -3.63
C ALA A 72 23.92 1.63 -3.69
N ARG A 73 25.10 1.26 -4.20
CA ARG A 73 26.22 2.20 -4.37
C ARG A 73 25.88 3.30 -5.38
N GLU A 74 25.32 2.95 -6.53
CA GLU A 74 24.89 3.92 -7.55
C GLU A 74 23.88 4.93 -6.99
N ARG A 75 22.95 4.48 -6.16
CA ARG A 75 21.88 5.32 -5.58
C ARG A 75 22.35 6.20 -4.44
N LEU A 76 23.30 5.75 -3.65
CA LEU A 76 23.77 6.41 -2.44
C LEU A 76 25.12 7.13 -2.61
N SER A 77 25.80 6.98 -3.75
CA SER A 77 27.10 7.60 -4.01
C SER A 77 27.12 9.12 -4.10
N SER A 78 25.97 9.75 -4.13
CA SER A 78 25.81 11.19 -4.24
C SER A 78 24.64 11.68 -3.40
N ALA A 79 24.81 12.84 -2.76
CA ALA A 79 23.70 13.53 -2.08
C ALA A 79 22.83 14.37 -3.04
N ASP A 80 23.12 14.38 -4.33
CA ASP A 80 22.39 15.17 -5.30
C ASP A 80 20.94 14.70 -5.44
N GLY A 81 19.99 15.62 -5.22
CA GLY A 81 18.56 15.32 -5.19
C GLY A 81 18.03 14.76 -3.85
N PHE A 82 18.88 14.56 -2.83
CA PHE A 82 18.42 14.20 -1.49
C PHE A 82 17.94 15.41 -0.70
N GLN A 83 16.91 15.20 0.11
CA GLN A 83 16.44 16.15 1.11
C GLN A 83 16.61 15.50 2.49
N PHE A 84 17.27 16.20 3.41
CA PHE A 84 17.51 15.72 4.77
C PHE A 84 16.62 16.50 5.74
N PHE A 85 15.77 15.80 6.46
CA PHE A 85 14.88 16.38 7.47
C PHE A 85 15.36 15.97 8.85
N PHE A 86 15.55 16.96 9.72
CA PHE A 86 15.94 16.75 11.11
C PHE A 86 14.80 17.23 12.01
N VAL A 87 14.25 16.33 12.82
CA VAL A 87 13.14 16.62 13.73
C VAL A 87 13.51 16.18 15.14
N GLY A 88 13.35 17.06 16.10
CA GLY A 88 13.63 16.77 17.49
C GLY A 88 14.09 17.99 18.28
N ASN A 89 14.56 17.79 19.51
CA ASN A 89 15.23 18.82 20.28
C ASN A 89 16.69 18.95 19.81
N ILE A 90 16.96 19.91 18.93
CA ILE A 90 18.21 20.05 18.21
C ILE A 90 18.85 21.41 18.57
N ASP A 91 20.13 21.37 18.97
CA ASP A 91 20.98 22.55 19.01
C ASP A 91 21.37 22.90 17.57
N GLU A 92 20.80 23.96 17.02
CA GLU A 92 20.96 24.34 15.61
C GLU A 92 22.44 24.65 15.26
N ALA A 93 23.21 25.30 16.14
CA ALA A 93 24.59 25.66 15.89
C ALA A 93 25.44 24.38 15.75
N LYS A 94 25.29 23.46 16.70
CA LYS A 94 26.01 22.18 16.70
C LYS A 94 25.56 21.28 15.54
N ALA A 95 24.26 21.25 15.24
CA ALA A 95 23.74 20.50 14.11
C ALA A 95 24.32 21.02 12.79
N LYS A 96 24.40 22.34 12.61
CA LYS A 96 24.97 22.95 11.40
C LYS A 96 26.42 22.54 11.19
N GLU A 97 27.24 22.57 12.23
CA GLU A 97 28.64 22.10 12.15
C GLU A 97 28.73 20.63 11.69
N LEU A 98 27.90 19.76 12.27
CA LEU A 98 27.88 18.32 11.93
C LEU A 98 27.32 18.09 10.52
N ILE A 99 26.30 18.84 10.11
CA ILE A 99 25.74 18.78 8.76
C ILE A 99 26.79 19.16 7.72
N VAL A 100 27.46 20.29 7.92
CA VAL A 100 28.54 20.73 7.03
C VAL A 100 29.66 19.70 6.98
N LYS A 101 30.07 19.17 8.12
CA LYS A 101 31.15 18.20 8.21
C LYS A 101 30.83 16.87 7.52
N TYR A 102 29.63 16.32 7.73
CA TYR A 102 29.29 14.98 7.27
C TYR A 102 28.44 14.96 6.02
N LEU A 103 27.40 15.79 5.90
CA LEU A 103 26.55 15.80 4.72
C LEU A 103 27.13 16.69 3.62
N GLY A 104 27.76 17.82 4.01
CA GLY A 104 28.44 18.71 3.06
C GLY A 104 29.66 18.07 2.38
N SER A 105 30.22 17.00 2.97
CA SER A 105 31.33 16.25 2.38
C SER A 105 30.93 15.00 1.57
N VAL A 106 29.63 14.72 1.45
CA VAL A 106 29.16 13.67 0.54
C VAL A 106 29.42 14.10 -0.90
N PRO A 107 29.98 13.23 -1.75
CA PRO A 107 30.33 13.58 -3.13
C PRO A 107 29.14 14.11 -3.91
N LYS A 108 29.40 15.12 -4.75
CA LYS A 108 28.48 15.50 -5.82
C LYS A 108 28.56 14.46 -6.94
N GLY A 109 27.42 13.97 -7.37
CA GLY A 109 27.31 13.07 -8.50
C GLY A 109 26.17 13.48 -9.40
N LYS A 110 25.74 12.60 -10.26
CA LYS A 110 24.51 12.83 -11.03
C LYS A 110 23.32 12.48 -10.18
N ALA A 111 22.34 13.38 -10.09
CA ALA A 111 21.05 13.07 -9.47
C ALA A 111 20.48 11.77 -10.04
N THR A 112 19.96 10.93 -9.16
CA THR A 112 19.21 9.76 -9.60
C THR A 112 18.03 10.24 -10.45
N PRO A 113 17.81 9.69 -11.66
CA PRO A 113 16.66 10.04 -12.47
C PRO A 113 15.36 9.86 -11.66
N LYS A 114 14.48 10.85 -11.71
CA LYS A 114 13.16 10.72 -11.09
C LYS A 114 12.42 9.57 -11.76
N MET A 115 11.74 8.78 -10.96
CA MET A 115 10.87 7.73 -11.47
C MET A 115 9.72 8.36 -12.26
N ASP A 116 9.51 7.88 -13.48
CA ASP A 116 8.37 8.29 -14.29
C ASP A 116 7.12 7.52 -13.82
N ARG A 117 6.40 8.11 -12.89
CA ARG A 117 5.18 7.52 -12.31
C ARG A 117 3.99 7.51 -13.27
N THR A 118 4.07 8.25 -14.38
CA THR A 118 3.00 8.22 -15.41
C THR A 118 2.88 6.87 -16.09
N LYS A 119 3.92 6.03 -15.98
CA LYS A 119 3.91 4.64 -16.47
C LYS A 119 3.25 3.64 -15.52
N GLN A 120 2.94 4.03 -14.30
CA GLN A 120 2.14 3.18 -13.41
C GLN A 120 0.71 3.13 -13.92
N ALA A 121 0.14 1.94 -13.95
CA ALA A 121 -1.27 1.79 -14.24
C ALA A 121 -2.11 2.42 -13.12
N GLY A 122 -3.04 3.30 -13.49
CA GLY A 122 -4.15 3.66 -12.63
C GLY A 122 -5.12 2.48 -12.50
N PHE A 123 -6.15 2.68 -11.74
CA PHE A 123 -7.21 1.68 -11.63
C PHE A 123 -7.89 1.41 -12.98
N ARG A 124 -8.33 0.17 -13.21
CA ARG A 124 -9.11 -0.20 -14.38
C ARG A 124 -10.50 0.45 -14.32
N LYS A 125 -10.91 1.06 -15.43
CA LYS A 125 -12.21 1.71 -15.53
C LYS A 125 -13.34 0.70 -15.68
N GLY A 126 -14.54 1.11 -15.23
CA GLY A 126 -15.76 0.37 -15.33
C GLY A 126 -15.95 -0.63 -14.20
N GLU A 127 -17.14 -1.17 -14.11
CA GLU A 127 -17.51 -2.18 -13.13
C GLU A 127 -16.81 -3.51 -13.43
N LYS A 128 -16.22 -4.12 -12.42
CA LYS A 128 -15.53 -5.40 -12.51
C LYS A 128 -15.87 -6.24 -11.28
N THR A 129 -16.20 -7.49 -11.49
CA THR A 129 -16.42 -8.47 -10.43
C THR A 129 -15.51 -9.66 -10.66
N MET A 130 -14.99 -10.22 -9.59
CA MET A 130 -14.20 -11.45 -9.60
C MET A 130 -14.57 -12.28 -8.38
N GLU A 131 -14.78 -13.56 -8.61
CA GLU A 131 -14.96 -14.54 -7.57
C GLU A 131 -13.76 -15.49 -7.56
N VAL A 132 -13.20 -15.71 -6.37
CA VAL A 132 -12.03 -16.57 -6.18
C VAL A 132 -12.40 -17.62 -5.15
N TYR A 133 -12.28 -18.89 -5.54
CA TYR A 133 -12.60 -20.03 -4.69
C TYR A 133 -11.31 -20.71 -4.21
N LYS A 134 -11.26 -21.01 -2.93
CA LYS A 134 -10.16 -21.74 -2.28
C LYS A 134 -10.73 -22.72 -1.28
N ASP A 135 -10.17 -23.92 -1.24
CA ASP A 135 -10.48 -24.90 -0.20
C ASP A 135 -9.96 -24.40 1.15
N MET A 136 -10.84 -24.38 2.13
CA MET A 136 -10.56 -23.96 3.50
C MET A 136 -11.21 -24.91 4.50
N ASN A 137 -10.53 -25.15 5.63
CA ASN A 137 -11.07 -26.01 6.70
C ASN A 137 -12.39 -25.46 7.26
N THR A 138 -12.52 -24.14 7.34
CA THR A 138 -13.75 -23.45 7.73
C THR A 138 -14.18 -22.57 6.56
N PRO A 139 -15.33 -22.84 5.94
CA PRO A 139 -15.83 -22.01 4.86
C PRO A 139 -15.98 -20.54 5.32
N THR A 140 -15.25 -19.64 4.69
CA THR A 140 -15.27 -18.21 5.01
C THR A 140 -15.28 -17.40 3.73
N GLY A 141 -16.29 -16.56 3.59
CA GLY A 141 -16.36 -15.55 2.53
C GLY A 141 -15.58 -14.30 2.93
N ILE A 142 -14.88 -13.72 1.97
CA ILE A 142 -14.31 -12.37 2.09
C ILE A 142 -14.91 -11.54 0.97
N VAL A 143 -15.52 -10.44 1.34
CA VAL A 143 -16.01 -9.44 0.39
C VAL A 143 -15.06 -8.25 0.44
N MET A 144 -14.63 -7.80 -0.74
CA MET A 144 -13.85 -6.58 -0.91
C MET A 144 -14.47 -5.76 -2.04
N ALA A 145 -14.99 -4.59 -1.70
CA ALA A 145 -15.54 -3.64 -2.66
C ALA A 145 -14.58 -2.45 -2.79
N TYR A 146 -14.25 -2.09 -4.02
CA TYR A 146 -13.41 -0.94 -4.36
C TYR A 146 -14.22 0.03 -5.23
N LEU A 147 -14.41 1.24 -4.73
CA LEU A 147 -15.01 2.33 -5.48
C LEU A 147 -13.95 3.40 -5.68
N GLN A 148 -13.92 3.99 -6.84
CA GLN A 148 -12.92 4.99 -7.14
C GLN A 148 -13.43 6.05 -8.10
N GLY A 149 -12.83 7.22 -8.03
CA GLY A 149 -13.15 8.33 -8.89
C GLY A 149 -12.04 9.37 -8.91
N LYS A 150 -12.17 10.34 -9.80
CA LYS A 150 -11.26 11.48 -9.81
C LYS A 150 -11.42 12.28 -8.52
N ALA A 151 -10.32 12.72 -7.96
CA ALA A 151 -10.29 13.60 -6.80
C ALA A 151 -9.26 14.71 -7.00
N VAL A 152 -9.36 15.76 -6.20
CA VAL A 152 -8.32 16.77 -6.09
C VAL A 152 -7.44 16.40 -4.91
N TYR A 153 -6.13 16.34 -5.14
CA TYR A 153 -5.18 16.07 -4.06
C TYR A 153 -4.85 17.37 -3.34
N ASP A 154 -5.61 17.67 -2.30
CA ASP A 154 -5.40 18.80 -1.41
C ASP A 154 -5.76 18.47 0.04
N HIS A 155 -5.35 19.34 0.97
CA HIS A 155 -5.60 19.13 2.40
C HIS A 155 -7.08 18.96 2.76
N LYS A 156 -7.97 19.69 2.09
CA LYS A 156 -9.40 19.63 2.34
C LYS A 156 -9.96 18.27 1.96
N THR A 157 -9.61 17.79 0.77
CA THR A 157 -10.06 16.49 0.25
C THR A 157 -9.51 15.35 1.09
N ILE A 158 -8.23 15.40 1.47
CA ILE A 158 -7.60 14.41 2.37
C ILE A 158 -8.31 14.37 3.72
N LEU A 159 -8.54 15.54 4.34
CA LEU A 159 -9.26 15.61 5.62
C LEU A 159 -10.70 15.10 5.49
N THR A 160 -11.38 15.41 4.38
CA THR A 160 -12.73 14.91 4.10
C THR A 160 -12.73 13.38 4.01
N ALA A 161 -11.75 12.77 3.35
CA ALA A 161 -11.61 11.33 3.27
C ALA A 161 -11.38 10.71 4.66
N GLN A 162 -10.57 11.34 5.51
CA GLN A 162 -10.35 10.88 6.88
C GLN A 162 -11.63 10.93 7.74
N ILE A 163 -12.43 11.98 7.61
CA ILE A 163 -13.72 12.08 8.30
C ILE A 163 -14.68 11.01 7.75
N LEU A 164 -14.71 10.82 6.44
CA LEU A 164 -15.54 9.81 5.80
C LEU A 164 -15.22 8.41 6.30
N ASN A 165 -13.96 8.08 6.62
CA ASN A 165 -13.59 6.80 7.22
C ASN A 165 -14.40 6.52 8.49
N GLY A 166 -14.45 7.47 9.42
CA GLY A 166 -15.22 7.33 10.66
C GLY A 166 -16.72 7.12 10.42
N VAL A 167 -17.27 7.86 9.45
CA VAL A 167 -18.68 7.73 9.05
C VAL A 167 -18.96 6.35 8.47
N LEU A 168 -18.12 5.89 7.55
CA LEU A 168 -18.29 4.59 6.89
C LEU A 168 -18.17 3.44 7.90
N ASP A 169 -17.19 3.49 8.79
CA ASP A 169 -17.02 2.46 9.82
C ASP A 169 -18.27 2.36 10.71
N GLN A 170 -18.79 3.49 11.20
CA GLN A 170 -20.02 3.50 12.00
C GLN A 170 -21.24 2.98 11.22
N THR A 171 -21.42 3.45 9.99
CA THR A 171 -22.52 3.04 9.12
C THR A 171 -22.48 1.53 8.83
N LEU A 172 -21.30 1.00 8.52
CA LEU A 172 -21.14 -0.43 8.20
C LEU A 172 -21.27 -1.31 9.44
N ILE A 173 -20.82 -0.86 10.61
CA ILE A 173 -21.06 -1.57 11.86
C ILE A 173 -22.56 -1.65 12.13
N ALA A 174 -23.28 -0.54 12.04
CA ALA A 174 -24.73 -0.52 12.27
C ALA A 174 -25.49 -1.37 11.25
N SER A 175 -25.13 -1.32 9.97
CA SER A 175 -25.86 -2.02 8.91
C SER A 175 -25.50 -3.50 8.81
N ILE A 176 -24.20 -3.83 8.65
CA ILE A 176 -23.78 -5.20 8.36
C ILE A 176 -23.65 -6.03 9.63
N ARG A 177 -23.11 -5.45 10.70
CA ARG A 177 -22.90 -6.17 11.94
C ARG A 177 -24.17 -6.25 12.78
N GLU A 178 -24.79 -5.12 13.10
CA GLU A 178 -25.90 -5.07 14.07
C GLU A 178 -27.23 -5.45 13.43
N ARG A 179 -27.58 -4.88 12.27
CA ARG A 179 -28.84 -5.14 11.58
C ARG A 179 -28.88 -6.50 10.89
N GLU A 180 -27.81 -6.83 10.16
CA GLU A 180 -27.75 -8.06 9.38
C GLU A 180 -27.10 -9.23 10.14
N SER A 181 -26.37 -8.97 11.24
CA SER A 181 -25.55 -9.98 11.93
C SER A 181 -24.64 -10.74 10.97
N GLY A 182 -24.18 -10.06 9.93
CA GLY A 182 -23.50 -10.67 8.79
C GLY A 182 -22.02 -10.86 8.96
N THR A 183 -21.42 -10.03 9.79
CA THR A 183 -19.97 -10.05 10.05
C THR A 183 -19.66 -9.49 11.44
N TYR A 184 -18.49 -9.86 11.96
CA TYR A 184 -18.03 -9.32 13.23
C TYR A 184 -17.34 -7.95 13.10
N SER A 185 -16.55 -7.75 12.05
CA SER A 185 -15.72 -6.57 11.90
C SER A 185 -15.66 -6.10 10.43
N PRO A 186 -16.69 -5.38 9.96
CA PRO A 186 -16.55 -4.67 8.70
C PRO A 186 -15.54 -3.53 8.86
N SER A 187 -14.80 -3.24 7.81
CA SER A 187 -13.89 -2.09 7.77
C SER A 187 -14.03 -1.34 6.46
N ALA A 188 -13.89 -0.03 6.52
CA ALA A 188 -13.83 0.82 5.34
C ALA A 188 -12.61 1.74 5.40
N ALA A 189 -12.10 2.11 4.23
CA ALA A 189 -11.04 3.10 4.09
C ALA A 189 -11.37 4.01 2.90
N ALA A 190 -11.38 5.32 3.13
CA ALA A 190 -11.43 6.33 2.08
C ALA A 190 -10.07 7.02 2.01
N GLU A 191 -9.47 7.03 0.84
CA GLU A 191 -8.12 7.53 0.60
C GLU A 191 -8.10 8.46 -0.62
N VAL A 192 -7.12 9.34 -0.66
CA VAL A 192 -6.86 10.22 -1.79
C VAL A 192 -5.40 10.11 -2.16
N ASP A 193 -5.13 9.62 -3.34
CA ASP A 193 -3.80 9.43 -3.90
C ASP A 193 -3.44 10.57 -4.85
N GLU A 194 -2.18 11.03 -4.80
CA GLU A 194 -1.63 11.99 -5.75
C GLU A 194 -1.18 11.31 -7.05
N PHE A 195 -0.67 10.08 -6.94
CA PHE A 195 -0.01 9.37 -8.03
C PHE A 195 -0.64 8.00 -8.32
N PRO A 196 -0.63 7.58 -9.61
CA PRO A 196 -0.06 8.21 -10.81
C PRO A 196 -0.84 9.45 -11.27
N THR A 197 -2.11 9.53 -10.95
CA THR A 197 -3.02 10.67 -11.17
C THR A 197 -3.84 10.90 -9.91
N PRO A 198 -4.26 12.13 -9.59
CA PRO A 198 -5.08 12.38 -8.41
C PRO A 198 -6.41 11.62 -8.48
N GLU A 199 -6.59 10.69 -7.56
CA GLU A 199 -7.77 9.80 -7.48
C GLU A 199 -8.20 9.62 -6.02
N GLY A 200 -9.51 9.53 -5.80
CA GLY A 200 -10.10 9.12 -4.53
C GLY A 200 -10.60 7.69 -4.62
N SER A 201 -10.45 6.94 -3.55
CA SER A 201 -10.95 5.57 -3.45
C SER A 201 -11.66 5.32 -2.13
N VAL A 202 -12.64 4.43 -2.16
CA VAL A 202 -13.27 3.84 -0.99
C VAL A 202 -13.14 2.33 -1.10
N THR A 203 -12.53 1.72 -0.09
CA THR A 203 -12.42 0.27 0.03
C THR A 203 -13.29 -0.19 1.19
N VAL A 204 -14.12 -1.20 0.97
CA VAL A 204 -14.87 -1.87 2.05
C VAL A 204 -14.47 -3.33 2.07
N GLN A 205 -14.19 -3.85 3.26
CA GLN A 205 -13.84 -5.25 3.45
C GLN A 205 -14.56 -5.83 4.67
N PHE A 206 -15.05 -7.07 4.53
CA PHE A 206 -15.59 -7.83 5.64
C PHE A 206 -15.52 -9.34 5.39
N PHE A 207 -15.60 -10.10 6.47
CA PHE A 207 -15.71 -11.55 6.46
C PHE A 207 -17.15 -11.96 6.75
N CYS A 208 -17.64 -13.01 6.08
CA CYS A 208 -19.00 -13.50 6.28
C CYS A 208 -19.10 -14.99 5.94
N ALA A 209 -20.26 -15.58 6.16
CA ALA A 209 -20.61 -16.86 5.58
C ALA A 209 -20.64 -16.72 4.05
N PRO A 210 -20.06 -17.67 3.28
CA PRO A 210 -19.93 -17.53 1.81
C PRO A 210 -21.28 -17.29 1.12
N GLU A 211 -22.33 -17.95 1.55
CA GLU A 211 -23.69 -17.85 1.01
C GLU A 211 -24.32 -16.46 1.21
N ARG A 212 -23.82 -15.67 2.15
CA ARG A 212 -24.31 -14.31 2.42
C ARG A 212 -23.51 -13.21 1.72
N ALA A 213 -22.39 -13.56 1.09
CA ALA A 213 -21.47 -12.59 0.51
C ALA A 213 -22.16 -11.61 -0.47
N ALA A 214 -22.95 -12.12 -1.39
CA ALA A 214 -23.66 -11.30 -2.37
C ALA A 214 -24.71 -10.37 -1.72
N GLN A 215 -25.50 -10.90 -0.77
CA GLN A 215 -26.49 -10.12 -0.04
C GLN A 215 -25.84 -8.96 0.73
N LEU A 216 -24.79 -9.26 1.49
CA LEU A 216 -24.12 -8.26 2.32
C LEU A 216 -23.36 -7.24 1.48
N ASN A 217 -22.81 -7.65 0.33
CA ASN A 217 -22.23 -6.70 -0.62
C ASN A 217 -23.27 -5.71 -1.16
N GLN A 218 -24.51 -6.16 -1.42
CA GLN A 218 -25.59 -5.26 -1.83
C GLN A 218 -25.93 -4.25 -0.72
N VAL A 219 -25.97 -4.69 0.55
CA VAL A 219 -26.16 -3.78 1.70
C VAL A 219 -25.10 -2.70 1.73
N VAL A 220 -23.83 -3.01 1.46
CA VAL A 220 -22.75 -1.99 1.36
C VAL A 220 -23.09 -0.94 0.29
N TYR A 221 -23.46 -1.37 -0.91
CA TYR A 221 -23.81 -0.44 -1.99
C TYR A 221 -25.03 0.41 -1.65
N ASP A 222 -26.02 -0.16 -1.01
CA ASP A 222 -27.24 0.56 -0.60
C ASP A 222 -26.89 1.64 0.44
N GLU A 223 -26.08 1.35 1.44
CA GLU A 223 -25.64 2.31 2.45
C GLU A 223 -24.79 3.43 1.82
N LEU A 224 -23.83 3.09 0.95
CA LEU A 224 -23.04 4.09 0.25
C LEU A 224 -23.91 5.01 -0.61
N ASN A 225 -24.90 4.47 -1.31
CA ASN A 225 -25.86 5.25 -2.09
C ASN A 225 -26.72 6.16 -1.21
N LEU A 226 -27.10 5.72 -0.01
CA LEU A 226 -27.83 6.54 0.96
C LEU A 226 -26.99 7.73 1.41
N ILE A 227 -25.71 7.52 1.73
CA ILE A 227 -24.77 8.59 2.08
C ILE A 227 -24.63 9.59 0.94
N VAL A 228 -24.46 9.10 -0.30
CA VAL A 228 -24.34 9.98 -1.49
C VAL A 228 -25.61 10.80 -1.71
N LYS A 229 -26.79 10.22 -1.51
CA LYS A 229 -28.07 10.87 -1.78
C LYS A 229 -28.50 11.84 -0.68
N ASN A 230 -28.30 11.46 0.58
CA ASN A 230 -28.89 12.16 1.73
C ASN A 230 -27.84 12.91 2.57
N GLY A 231 -26.56 12.68 2.31
CA GLY A 231 -25.49 13.11 3.19
C GLY A 231 -25.39 12.23 4.44
N VAL A 232 -24.59 12.69 5.39
CA VAL A 232 -24.39 12.02 6.68
C VAL A 232 -25.44 12.53 7.67
N SER A 233 -26.06 11.63 8.45
CA SER A 233 -26.96 12.03 9.54
C SER A 233 -26.21 12.77 10.65
N GLN A 234 -26.91 13.59 11.43
CA GLN A 234 -26.33 14.30 12.59
C GLN A 234 -26.41 13.46 13.89
N GLU A 235 -26.87 12.22 13.80
CA GLU A 235 -26.97 11.29 14.94
C GLU A 235 -25.71 10.47 15.11
#